data_f9d6c9c25296a996e58f84c75ab0e59a
#
_entry.id   f9d6c9c25296a996e58f84c75ab0e59a
#
_cell.length_a   1.000
_cell.length_b   1.000
_cell.length_c   1.000
_cell.angle_alpha   90.00
_cell.angle_beta   90.00
_cell.angle_gamma   90.00
#
_symmetry.space_group_name_H-M   'P 1'
#
loop_
_entity.id
_entity.type
_entity.pdbx_description
1 polymer ?
#
loop_
_entity_poly.entity_id
_entity_poly.type
_entity_poly.pdbx_seq_one_letter_code
_entity_poly.pdbx_strand_id
1 'polypeptide(L)'
;MELVIFSCSPRSESKSNTSSIAHAFKKGFEETPGNKAEIYHLTKRNRWENYKELFKNSKEIIFALPLFVECIPGLMMEFMETLDPKEKLDTNIAFILQGGFPEANQLRTCEKYLEKLPSYLNCNYKGTLLKGNMFSLNLIEKSKEKNLEPFVEMGRVYGNKHCFEKEEVSEFAAPEFFDKKSLALLKLSSPVSKLAWRYMAKMYDVEGDLKEKPFDKFVNK
;
A
#
# COMPACT_ATOMS: atom_id res chain seq x y z
N MET A 1 6.85 21.58 -6.52
CA MET A 1 7.54 20.30 -6.70
C MET A 1 6.71 19.37 -7.60
N GLU A 2 7.35 18.61 -8.48
CA GLU A 2 6.68 17.59 -9.28
C GLU A 2 6.91 16.21 -8.66
N LEU A 3 5.82 15.47 -8.44
CA LEU A 3 5.83 14.15 -7.80
C LEU A 3 5.25 13.10 -8.75
N VAL A 4 5.98 12.01 -8.97
CA VAL A 4 5.51 10.83 -9.67
C VAL A 4 5.05 9.76 -8.67
N ILE A 5 3.82 9.31 -8.78
CA ILE A 5 3.27 8.24 -7.93
C ILE A 5 3.00 7.00 -8.79
N PHE A 6 3.73 5.92 -8.57
CA PHE A 6 3.46 4.63 -9.18
C PHE A 6 2.51 3.82 -8.30
N SER A 7 1.31 3.54 -8.79
CA SER A 7 0.37 2.62 -8.15
C SER A 7 0.70 1.18 -8.53
N CYS A 8 1.19 0.41 -7.56
CA CYS A 8 1.73 -0.94 -7.74
C CYS A 8 0.71 -2.04 -7.45
N SER A 9 -0.58 -1.69 -7.29
CA SER A 9 -1.63 -2.68 -7.10
C SER A 9 -1.85 -3.52 -8.35
N PRO A 10 -1.98 -4.87 -8.24
CA PRO A 10 -2.33 -5.72 -9.37
C PRO A 10 -3.81 -5.61 -9.78
N ARG A 11 -4.65 -4.91 -8.99
CA ARG A 11 -6.06 -4.67 -9.32
C ARG A 11 -6.20 -3.51 -10.30
N SER A 12 -7.28 -3.52 -11.07
CA SER A 12 -7.65 -2.37 -11.91
C SER A 12 -7.83 -1.10 -11.07
N GLU A 13 -7.56 0.05 -11.67
CA GLU A 13 -7.60 1.37 -11.02
C GLU A 13 -8.88 1.60 -10.21
N SER A 14 -10.04 1.32 -10.80
CA SER A 14 -11.35 1.52 -10.17
C SER A 14 -11.65 0.60 -8.97
N LYS A 15 -10.96 -0.55 -8.88
CA LYS A 15 -11.17 -1.56 -7.82
C LYS A 15 -10.02 -1.59 -6.79
N SER A 16 -9.03 -0.73 -6.95
CA SER A 16 -7.81 -0.74 -6.14
C SER A 16 -7.91 0.20 -4.94
N ASN A 17 -7.79 -0.34 -3.73
CA ASN A 17 -7.63 0.46 -2.51
C ASN A 17 -6.38 1.35 -2.60
N THR A 18 -5.28 0.82 -3.14
CA THR A 18 -4.04 1.58 -3.34
C THR A 18 -4.23 2.77 -4.26
N SER A 19 -5.03 2.63 -5.33
CA SER A 19 -5.38 3.75 -6.21
C SER A 19 -6.16 4.83 -5.46
N SER A 20 -7.19 4.44 -4.69
CA SER A 20 -7.97 5.39 -3.87
C SER A 20 -7.08 6.15 -2.87
N ILE A 21 -6.14 5.45 -2.23
CA ILE A 21 -5.16 6.02 -1.30
C ILE A 21 -4.23 7.00 -2.04
N ALA A 22 -3.69 6.61 -3.19
CA ALA A 22 -2.81 7.48 -3.98
C ALA A 22 -3.51 8.77 -4.42
N HIS A 23 -4.79 8.70 -4.80
CA HIS A 23 -5.59 9.89 -5.13
C HIS A 23 -5.84 10.79 -3.92
N ALA A 24 -6.14 10.21 -2.75
CA ALA A 24 -6.31 10.98 -1.52
C ALA A 24 -5.01 11.69 -1.11
N PHE A 25 -3.90 10.97 -1.17
CA PHE A 25 -2.57 11.53 -0.90
C PHE A 25 -2.22 12.66 -1.88
N LYS A 26 -2.40 12.44 -3.19
CA LYS A 26 -2.20 13.46 -4.23
C LYS A 26 -2.99 14.72 -3.91
N LYS A 27 -4.28 14.60 -3.54
CA LYS A 27 -5.13 15.73 -3.19
C LYS A 27 -4.47 16.60 -2.11
N GLY A 28 -4.03 16.00 -1.00
CA GLY A 28 -3.38 16.74 0.08
C GLY A 28 -2.02 17.32 -0.31
N PHE A 29 -1.23 16.58 -1.09
CA PHE A 29 0.05 17.04 -1.59
C PHE A 29 -0.05 18.30 -2.47
N GLU A 30 -1.07 18.37 -3.31
CA GLU A 30 -1.32 19.49 -4.22
C GLU A 30 -1.94 20.73 -3.54
N GLU A 31 -2.38 20.61 -2.28
CA GLU A 31 -2.78 21.79 -1.48
C GLU A 31 -1.60 22.69 -1.11
N THR A 32 -0.36 22.17 -1.11
CA THR A 32 0.84 22.98 -0.96
C THR A 32 1.13 23.73 -2.27
N PRO A 33 1.20 25.09 -2.25
CA PRO A 33 1.39 25.86 -3.47
C PRO A 33 2.62 25.44 -4.29
N GLY A 34 2.44 25.27 -5.58
CA GLY A 34 3.50 24.85 -6.52
C GLY A 34 3.78 23.35 -6.57
N ASN A 35 3.08 22.53 -5.76
CA ASN A 35 3.16 21.08 -5.84
C ASN A 35 2.17 20.53 -6.87
N LYS A 36 2.63 19.55 -7.65
CA LYS A 36 1.83 18.78 -8.61
C LYS A 36 2.21 17.32 -8.53
N ALA A 37 1.25 16.41 -8.62
CA ALA A 37 1.49 14.98 -8.62
C ALA A 37 0.76 14.29 -9.78
N GLU A 38 1.38 13.26 -10.35
CA GLU A 38 0.79 12.42 -11.37
C GLU A 38 0.81 10.95 -10.93
N ILE A 39 -0.28 10.22 -11.18
CA ILE A 39 -0.42 8.82 -10.80
C ILE A 39 -0.35 7.92 -12.02
N TYR A 40 0.53 6.93 -11.97
CA TYR A 40 0.78 5.95 -13.02
C TYR A 40 0.52 4.54 -12.50
N HIS A 41 -0.33 3.77 -13.19
CA HIS A 41 -0.73 2.43 -12.76
C HIS A 41 0.12 1.37 -13.45
N LEU A 42 0.86 0.57 -12.69
CA LEU A 42 1.74 -0.47 -13.25
C LEU A 42 0.98 -1.60 -13.97
N THR A 43 -0.33 -1.73 -13.75
CA THR A 43 -1.18 -2.64 -14.53
C THR A 43 -1.21 -2.31 -16.04
N LYS A 44 -0.87 -1.07 -16.42
CA LYS A 44 -0.75 -0.63 -17.82
C LYS A 44 0.63 -1.00 -18.38
N ARG A 45 0.93 -2.29 -18.50
CA ARG A 45 2.24 -2.83 -18.93
C ARG A 45 2.73 -2.28 -20.27
N ASN A 46 1.82 -2.01 -21.20
CA ASN A 46 2.13 -1.40 -22.49
C ASN A 46 2.68 0.04 -22.39
N ARG A 47 2.67 0.62 -21.18
CA ARG A 47 3.22 1.95 -20.91
C ARG A 47 4.53 1.93 -20.12
N TRP A 48 5.07 0.75 -19.80
CA TRP A 48 6.25 0.65 -18.95
C TRP A 48 7.48 1.33 -19.53
N GLU A 49 7.68 1.33 -20.84
CA GLU A 49 8.78 2.09 -21.45
C GLU A 49 8.67 3.60 -21.12
N ASN A 50 7.47 4.17 -21.21
CA ASN A 50 7.26 5.56 -20.81
C ASN A 50 7.44 5.75 -19.31
N TYR A 51 7.09 4.77 -18.48
CA TYR A 51 7.25 4.83 -17.03
C TYR A 51 8.72 4.73 -16.60
N LYS A 52 9.54 3.99 -17.33
CA LYS A 52 11.00 3.96 -17.16
C LYS A 52 11.63 5.33 -17.46
N GLU A 53 11.22 5.97 -18.55
CA GLU A 53 11.65 7.33 -18.86
C GLU A 53 11.19 8.36 -17.81
N LEU A 54 9.95 8.21 -17.29
CA LEU A 54 9.48 9.03 -16.17
C LEU A 54 10.33 8.80 -14.92
N PHE A 55 10.62 7.54 -14.56
CA PHE A 55 11.51 7.21 -13.46
C PHE A 55 12.87 7.86 -13.66
N LYS A 56 13.48 7.72 -14.83
CA LYS A 56 14.78 8.27 -15.18
C LYS A 56 14.84 9.80 -15.00
N ASN A 57 13.79 10.51 -15.37
CA ASN A 57 13.77 11.98 -15.39
C ASN A 57 13.19 12.62 -14.12
N SER A 58 12.52 11.86 -13.25
CA SER A 58 11.90 12.37 -12.01
C SER A 58 12.88 12.39 -10.87
N LYS A 59 12.71 13.36 -9.96
CA LYS A 59 13.49 13.50 -8.72
C LYS A 59 12.72 13.13 -7.47
N GLU A 60 11.40 13.18 -7.50
CA GLU A 60 10.52 12.82 -6.40
C GLU A 60 9.56 11.74 -6.84
N ILE A 61 9.65 10.56 -6.22
CA ILE A 61 8.92 9.37 -6.61
C ILE A 61 8.30 8.70 -5.39
N ILE A 62 7.03 8.32 -5.49
CA ILE A 62 6.36 7.47 -4.50
C ILE A 62 5.88 6.18 -5.19
N PHE A 63 6.18 5.04 -4.57
CA PHE A 63 5.56 3.77 -4.90
C PHE A 63 4.45 3.48 -3.88
N ALA A 64 3.20 3.50 -4.33
CA ALA A 64 2.04 3.13 -3.51
C ALA A 64 1.68 1.67 -3.77
N LEU A 65 1.66 0.84 -2.72
CA LEU A 65 1.53 -0.61 -2.87
C LEU A 65 0.71 -1.25 -1.74
N PRO A 66 0.01 -2.35 -2.04
CA PRO A 66 -0.54 -3.21 -1.00
C PRO A 66 0.54 -4.18 -0.49
N LEU A 67 0.46 -4.57 0.78
CA LEU A 67 1.14 -5.77 1.26
C LEU A 67 0.49 -6.99 0.61
N PHE A 68 1.27 -7.80 -0.05
CA PHE A 68 0.79 -8.98 -0.78
C PHE A 68 1.55 -10.22 -0.30
N VAL A 69 0.90 -11.01 0.58
CA VAL A 69 1.51 -12.19 1.21
C VAL A 69 2.88 -11.86 1.84
N GLU A 70 2.87 -10.90 2.77
CA GLU A 70 4.04 -10.41 3.54
C GLU A 70 5.16 -9.75 2.70
N CYS A 71 4.90 -9.48 1.42
CA CYS A 71 5.89 -8.90 0.51
C CYS A 71 5.28 -7.82 -0.41
N ILE A 72 6.13 -7.21 -1.24
CA ILE A 72 5.69 -6.33 -2.32
C ILE A 72 5.01 -7.14 -3.43
N PRO A 73 4.06 -6.58 -4.19
CA PRO A 73 3.43 -7.26 -5.31
C PRO A 73 4.44 -7.67 -6.40
N GLY A 74 4.29 -8.88 -6.96
CA GLY A 74 5.12 -9.34 -8.07
C GLY A 74 5.14 -8.38 -9.28
N LEU A 75 4.00 -7.70 -9.53
CA LEU A 75 3.91 -6.64 -10.54
C LEU A 75 4.91 -5.49 -10.29
N MET A 76 5.12 -5.11 -9.02
CA MET A 76 6.10 -4.09 -8.65
C MET A 76 7.52 -4.64 -8.81
N MET A 77 7.78 -5.87 -8.36
CA MET A 77 9.09 -6.52 -8.53
C MET A 77 9.50 -6.51 -10.00
N GLU A 78 8.62 -7.01 -10.85
CA GLU A 78 8.84 -7.10 -12.29
C GLU A 78 9.11 -5.72 -12.93
N PHE A 79 8.40 -4.67 -12.53
CA PHE A 79 8.68 -3.32 -13.00
C PHE A 79 10.03 -2.80 -12.48
N MET A 80 10.34 -2.99 -11.19
CA MET A 80 11.59 -2.54 -10.58
C MET A 80 12.82 -3.18 -11.24
N GLU A 81 12.73 -4.46 -11.66
CA GLU A 81 13.79 -5.18 -12.39
C GLU A 81 14.07 -4.59 -13.78
N THR A 82 13.15 -3.81 -14.33
CA THR A 82 13.34 -3.12 -15.62
C THR A 82 13.99 -1.75 -15.49
N LEU A 83 14.18 -1.25 -14.25
CA LEU A 83 14.71 0.09 -14.00
C LEU A 83 16.25 0.05 -13.91
N ASP A 84 16.89 0.96 -14.62
CA ASP A 84 18.32 1.21 -14.46
C ASP A 84 18.57 2.09 -13.22
N PRO A 85 19.66 1.86 -12.47
CA PRO A 85 20.07 2.77 -11.41
C PRO A 85 20.32 4.18 -11.95
N LYS A 86 20.02 5.18 -11.12
CA LYS A 86 20.26 6.59 -11.45
C LYS A 86 21.75 6.89 -11.57
N GLU A 87 22.12 7.74 -12.49
CA GLU A 87 23.50 8.22 -12.62
C GLU A 87 23.95 9.05 -11.42
N LYS A 88 23.01 9.83 -10.83
CA LYS A 88 23.26 10.72 -9.69
C LYS A 88 22.37 10.36 -8.51
N LEU A 89 22.90 10.50 -7.30
CA LEU A 89 22.15 10.30 -6.05
C LEU A 89 21.35 11.59 -5.70
N ASP A 90 20.46 12.01 -6.59
CA ASP A 90 19.61 13.20 -6.44
C ASP A 90 18.10 12.92 -6.58
N THR A 91 17.74 11.65 -6.67
CA THR A 91 16.36 11.19 -6.72
C THR A 91 15.92 10.64 -5.36
N ASN A 92 14.76 11.07 -4.92
CA ASN A 92 14.14 10.67 -3.67
C ASN A 92 13.01 9.66 -3.94
N ILE A 93 13.01 8.57 -3.18
CA ILE A 93 11.96 7.55 -3.23
C ILE A 93 11.34 7.40 -1.84
N ALA A 94 10.02 7.53 -1.77
CA ALA A 94 9.20 7.18 -0.62
C ALA A 94 8.17 6.10 -0.99
N PHE A 95 7.54 5.51 0.02
CA PHE A 95 6.55 4.48 -0.18
C PHE A 95 5.26 4.76 0.59
N ILE A 96 4.13 4.30 0.04
CA ILE A 96 2.85 4.20 0.75
C ILE A 96 2.48 2.73 0.74
N LEU A 97 2.61 2.06 1.89
CA LEU A 97 2.34 0.64 2.08
C LEU A 97 1.04 0.46 2.86
N GLN A 98 0.08 -0.25 2.30
CA GLN A 98 -1.17 -0.55 2.97
C GLN A 98 -1.41 -2.05 3.10
N GLY A 99 -2.05 -2.46 4.20
CA GLY A 99 -2.39 -3.85 4.48
C GLY A 99 -3.85 -4.06 4.88
N GLY A 100 -4.31 -5.29 4.76
CA GLY A 100 -5.67 -5.68 5.13
C GLY A 100 -5.86 -5.84 6.63
N PHE A 101 -4.83 -6.32 7.34
CA PHE A 101 -4.86 -6.48 8.79
C PHE A 101 -4.68 -5.14 9.50
N PRO A 102 -5.30 -4.97 10.68
CA PRO A 102 -5.32 -3.66 11.34
C PRO A 102 -4.02 -3.30 12.08
N GLU A 103 -3.19 -4.28 12.46
CA GLU A 103 -1.96 -4.03 13.19
C GLU A 103 -0.82 -3.62 12.25
N ALA A 104 -0.16 -2.50 12.56
CA ALA A 104 0.97 -2.00 11.76
C ALA A 104 2.17 -2.96 11.76
N ASN A 105 2.35 -3.75 12.83
CA ASN A 105 3.41 -4.75 12.92
C ASN A 105 3.43 -5.71 11.71
N GLN A 106 2.28 -6.01 11.11
CA GLN A 106 2.17 -6.84 9.90
C GLN A 106 2.91 -6.23 8.69
N LEU A 107 3.09 -4.92 8.68
CA LEU A 107 3.72 -4.17 7.59
C LEU A 107 5.22 -3.96 7.79
N ARG A 108 5.73 -4.13 9.03
CA ARG A 108 7.09 -3.75 9.41
C ARG A 108 8.19 -4.55 8.69
N THR A 109 7.94 -5.82 8.39
CA THR A 109 8.90 -6.64 7.64
C THR A 109 9.07 -6.12 6.22
N CYS A 110 7.96 -5.78 5.56
CA CYS A 110 7.99 -5.19 4.23
C CYS A 110 8.60 -3.79 4.25
N GLU A 111 8.31 -2.96 5.26
CA GLU A 111 8.95 -1.64 5.44
C GLU A 111 10.48 -1.73 5.45
N LYS A 112 11.05 -2.66 6.23
CA LYS A 112 12.52 -2.87 6.28
C LYS A 112 13.12 -3.27 4.93
N TYR A 113 12.36 -3.99 4.12
CA TYR A 113 12.75 -4.31 2.76
C TYR A 113 12.72 -3.06 1.87
N LEU A 114 11.62 -2.28 1.94
CA LEU A 114 11.46 -1.04 1.18
C LEU A 114 12.50 0.02 1.53
N GLU A 115 12.98 0.09 2.77
CA GLU A 115 14.04 0.99 3.22
C GLU A 115 15.34 0.80 2.42
N LYS A 116 15.64 -0.44 2.03
CA LYS A 116 16.86 -0.77 1.29
C LYS A 116 16.71 -0.65 -0.23
N LEU A 117 15.50 -0.75 -0.72
CA LEU A 117 15.23 -0.84 -2.15
C LEU A 117 15.75 0.36 -2.97
N PRO A 118 15.61 1.64 -2.51
CA PRO A 118 16.12 2.80 -3.23
C PRO A 118 17.64 2.76 -3.45
N SER A 119 18.41 2.18 -2.55
CA SER A 119 19.87 2.13 -2.68
C SER A 119 20.33 1.32 -3.89
N TYR A 120 19.59 0.27 -4.28
CA TYR A 120 19.89 -0.50 -5.49
C TYR A 120 19.65 0.28 -6.79
N LEU A 121 18.82 1.32 -6.71
CA LEU A 121 18.53 2.23 -7.83
C LEU A 121 19.33 3.55 -7.76
N ASN A 122 20.33 3.64 -6.86
CA ASN A 122 21.09 4.85 -6.58
C ASN A 122 20.17 6.05 -6.25
N CYS A 123 19.20 5.83 -5.36
CA CYS A 123 18.22 6.82 -4.91
C CYS A 123 18.21 6.94 -3.39
N ASN A 124 17.76 8.10 -2.89
CA ASN A 124 17.59 8.36 -1.46
C ASN A 124 16.26 7.80 -0.96
N TYR A 125 16.27 7.11 0.17
CA TYR A 125 15.04 6.73 0.89
C TYR A 125 14.46 7.91 1.68
N LYS A 126 13.15 8.18 1.53
CA LYS A 126 12.42 9.28 2.17
C LYS A 126 11.28 8.82 3.08
N GLY A 127 11.33 7.57 3.51
CA GLY A 127 10.36 7.00 4.44
C GLY A 127 9.27 6.17 3.78
N THR A 128 8.56 5.43 4.61
CA THR A 128 7.41 4.59 4.21
C THR A 128 6.21 4.93 5.08
N LEU A 129 5.15 5.45 4.47
CA LEU A 129 3.86 5.62 5.12
C LEU A 129 3.16 4.27 5.22
N LEU A 130 2.81 3.84 6.43
CA LEU A 130 2.19 2.53 6.70
C LEU A 130 0.75 2.67 7.15
N LYS A 131 -0.18 1.88 6.60
CA LYS A 131 -1.56 1.81 7.13
C LYS A 131 -2.14 0.42 7.02
N GLY A 132 -2.52 -0.14 8.17
CA GLY A 132 -3.34 -1.35 8.27
C GLY A 132 -4.84 -1.07 8.11
N ASN A 133 -5.65 -2.12 8.20
CA ASN A 133 -7.13 -2.07 8.16
C ASN A 133 -7.73 -1.52 6.85
N MET A 134 -7.02 -1.65 5.73
CA MET A 134 -7.46 -1.10 4.45
C MET A 134 -8.27 -2.11 3.61
N PHE A 135 -8.53 -3.33 4.13
CA PHE A 135 -9.27 -4.36 3.38
C PHE A 135 -10.65 -3.88 2.91
N SER A 136 -11.40 -3.21 3.79
CA SER A 136 -12.78 -2.79 3.53
C SER A 136 -12.93 -1.41 2.89
N LEU A 137 -11.83 -0.73 2.53
CA LEU A 137 -11.84 0.66 2.07
C LEU A 137 -12.83 0.91 0.92
N ASN A 138 -12.81 0.06 -0.11
CA ASN A 138 -13.72 0.16 -1.26
C ASN A 138 -14.97 -0.72 -1.14
N LEU A 139 -15.16 -1.45 -0.01
CA LEU A 139 -16.35 -2.26 0.22
C LEU A 139 -17.45 -1.48 0.95
N ILE A 140 -17.07 -0.47 1.75
CA ILE A 140 -17.98 0.32 2.58
C ILE A 140 -17.89 1.79 2.16
N GLU A 141 -18.70 2.17 1.17
CA GLU A 141 -18.68 3.51 0.58
C GLU A 141 -18.90 4.62 1.64
N LYS A 142 -19.83 4.39 2.59
CA LYS A 142 -20.14 5.36 3.65
C LYS A 142 -18.95 5.77 4.54
N SER A 143 -17.94 4.90 4.68
CA SER A 143 -16.75 5.17 5.49
C SER A 143 -15.51 5.52 4.68
N LYS A 144 -15.60 5.44 3.37
CA LYS A 144 -14.46 5.60 2.46
C LYS A 144 -13.77 6.95 2.61
N GLU A 145 -14.53 8.04 2.54
CA GLU A 145 -13.99 9.38 2.69
C GLU A 145 -13.28 9.55 4.03
N LYS A 146 -13.93 9.14 5.13
CA LYS A 146 -13.34 9.19 6.48
C LYS A 146 -12.04 8.41 6.59
N ASN A 147 -11.96 7.24 5.92
CA ASN A 147 -10.76 6.40 5.94
C ASN A 147 -9.65 6.94 5.02
N LEU A 148 -9.99 7.77 4.04
CA LEU A 148 -9.04 8.41 3.14
C LEU A 148 -8.51 9.76 3.64
N GLU A 149 -9.26 10.47 4.50
CA GLU A 149 -8.86 11.79 5.03
C GLU A 149 -7.46 11.78 5.68
N PRO A 150 -7.06 10.77 6.48
CA PRO A 150 -5.70 10.70 7.00
C PRO A 150 -4.61 10.70 5.92
N PHE A 151 -4.89 10.12 4.74
CA PHE A 151 -3.94 10.13 3.62
C PHE A 151 -3.86 11.50 2.93
N VAL A 152 -4.96 12.27 2.92
CA VAL A 152 -4.95 13.66 2.48
C VAL A 152 -4.03 14.47 3.40
N GLU A 153 -4.16 14.30 4.73
CA GLU A 153 -3.28 14.98 5.69
C GLU A 153 -1.81 14.61 5.49
N MET A 154 -1.49 13.32 5.32
CA MET A 154 -0.13 12.89 5.06
C MET A 154 0.41 13.39 3.71
N GLY A 155 -0.46 13.64 2.75
CA GLY A 155 -0.12 14.33 1.50
C GLY A 155 0.34 15.76 1.75
N ARG A 156 -0.36 16.52 2.61
CA ARG A 156 0.06 17.89 3.03
C ARG A 156 1.40 17.86 3.77
N VAL A 157 1.56 16.92 4.70
CA VAL A 157 2.82 16.75 5.45
C VAL A 157 3.98 16.50 4.49
N TYR A 158 3.85 15.55 3.58
CA TYR A 158 4.88 15.25 2.59
C TYR A 158 5.13 16.42 1.64
N GLY A 159 4.07 17.14 1.26
CA GLY A 159 4.18 18.34 0.41
C GLY A 159 5.04 19.45 1.00
N ASN A 160 5.14 19.51 2.32
CA ASN A 160 5.93 20.51 3.06
C ASN A 160 7.32 19.98 3.47
N LYS A 161 7.41 18.69 3.88
CA LYS A 161 8.64 18.12 4.47
C LYS A 161 9.49 17.33 3.48
N HIS A 162 8.91 16.85 2.39
CA HIS A 162 9.54 15.99 1.38
C HIS A 162 10.05 14.64 1.91
N CYS A 163 9.53 14.18 3.04
CA CYS A 163 9.83 12.89 3.65
C CYS A 163 8.71 12.46 4.60
N PHE A 164 8.70 11.19 4.96
CA PHE A 164 7.91 10.64 6.06
C PHE A 164 8.82 10.43 7.27
N GLU A 165 8.62 11.20 8.33
CA GLU A 165 9.36 11.07 9.58
C GLU A 165 8.80 9.90 10.42
N LYS A 166 9.66 9.23 11.18
CA LYS A 166 9.30 8.01 11.93
C LYS A 166 8.18 8.24 12.95
N GLU A 167 8.21 9.37 13.62
CA GLU A 167 7.22 9.74 14.64
C GLU A 167 5.83 9.89 14.01
N GLU A 168 5.71 10.62 12.93
CA GLU A 168 4.45 10.83 12.19
C GLU A 168 3.92 9.51 11.61
N VAL A 169 4.82 8.70 11.02
CA VAL A 169 4.45 7.39 10.49
C VAL A 169 3.94 6.48 11.60
N SER A 170 4.58 6.48 12.78
CA SER A 170 4.17 5.63 13.90
C SER A 170 2.80 6.01 14.43
N GLU A 171 2.50 7.30 14.54
CA GLU A 171 1.18 7.80 14.94
C GLU A 171 0.12 7.45 13.90
N PHE A 172 0.40 7.72 12.63
CA PHE A 172 -0.50 7.39 11.51
C PHE A 172 -0.77 5.90 11.39
N ALA A 173 0.24 5.04 11.59
CA ALA A 173 0.14 3.60 11.42
C ALA A 173 -0.67 2.90 12.51
N ALA A 174 -0.78 3.50 13.70
CA ALA A 174 -1.39 2.89 14.90
C ALA A 174 -2.73 2.17 14.62
N PRO A 175 -3.00 1.07 15.34
CA PRO A 175 -2.21 0.48 16.42
C PRO A 175 -1.05 -0.40 15.89
N GLU A 176 0.10 -0.39 16.57
CA GLU A 176 1.21 -1.30 16.26
C GLU A 176 0.81 -2.75 16.55
N PHE A 177 0.24 -2.99 17.75
CA PHE A 177 -0.34 -4.25 18.20
C PHE A 177 -1.68 -3.98 18.86
N PHE A 178 -2.58 -4.94 18.80
CA PHE A 178 -3.80 -4.89 19.59
C PHE A 178 -3.52 -5.04 21.09
N ASP A 179 -4.17 -4.23 21.88
CA ASP A 179 -4.21 -4.40 23.32
C ASP A 179 -5.10 -5.61 23.73
N LYS A 180 -5.00 -6.02 24.99
CA LYS A 180 -5.75 -7.16 25.52
C LYS A 180 -7.26 -7.00 25.41
N LYS A 181 -7.78 -5.77 25.50
CA LYS A 181 -9.21 -5.47 25.39
C LYS A 181 -9.70 -5.66 23.96
N SER A 182 -8.95 -5.12 22.98
CA SER A 182 -9.22 -5.30 21.55
C SER A 182 -9.20 -6.78 21.13
N LEU A 183 -8.23 -7.55 21.64
CA LEU A 183 -8.15 -8.99 21.40
C LEU A 183 -9.34 -9.75 22.00
N ALA A 184 -9.80 -9.37 23.20
CA ALA A 184 -10.98 -9.97 23.85
C ALA A 184 -12.25 -9.68 23.03
N LEU A 185 -12.40 -8.44 22.54
CA LEU A 185 -13.53 -8.03 21.68
C LEU A 185 -13.54 -8.80 20.35
N LEU A 186 -12.37 -8.98 19.72
CA LEU A 186 -12.23 -9.76 18.50
C LEU A 186 -12.62 -11.24 18.72
N LYS A 187 -12.23 -11.83 19.84
CA LYS A 187 -12.66 -13.20 20.21
C LYS A 187 -14.19 -13.29 20.36
N LEU A 188 -14.78 -12.31 21.00
CA LEU A 188 -16.25 -12.24 21.18
C LEU A 188 -16.98 -12.08 19.85
N SER A 189 -16.41 -11.36 18.89
CA SER A 189 -16.98 -11.14 17.54
C SER A 189 -16.76 -12.33 16.58
N SER A 190 -16.03 -13.37 17.00
CA SER A 190 -15.68 -14.52 16.15
C SER A 190 -16.88 -15.19 15.44
N PRO A 191 -18.07 -15.37 16.07
CA PRO A 191 -19.24 -15.94 15.38
C PRO A 191 -19.72 -15.04 14.24
N VAL A 192 -19.71 -13.73 14.44
CA VAL A 192 -20.11 -12.73 13.43
C VAL A 192 -19.11 -12.72 12.27
N SER A 193 -17.82 -12.80 12.58
CA SER A 193 -16.78 -12.85 11.54
C SER A 193 -16.90 -14.11 10.67
N LYS A 194 -17.21 -15.27 11.26
CA LYS A 194 -17.46 -16.51 10.48
C LYS A 194 -18.64 -16.38 9.52
N LEU A 195 -19.71 -15.70 9.95
CA LEU A 195 -20.85 -15.43 9.09
C LEU A 195 -20.48 -14.48 7.93
N ALA A 196 -19.72 -13.43 8.24
CA ALA A 196 -19.22 -12.48 7.25
C ALA A 196 -18.31 -13.16 6.21
N TRP A 197 -17.41 -14.06 6.64
CA TRP A 197 -16.55 -14.82 5.71
C TRP A 197 -17.37 -15.74 4.79
N ARG A 198 -18.41 -16.42 5.31
CA ARG A 198 -19.32 -17.22 4.48
C ARG A 198 -20.06 -16.37 3.47
N TYR A 199 -20.53 -15.19 3.87
CA TYR A 199 -21.19 -14.27 2.97
C TYR A 199 -20.25 -13.79 1.87
N MET A 200 -19.00 -13.42 2.21
CA MET A 200 -18.00 -13.03 1.23
C MET A 200 -17.63 -14.16 0.27
N ALA A 201 -17.42 -15.38 0.78
CA ALA A 201 -17.15 -16.53 -0.06
C ALA A 201 -18.26 -16.72 -1.11
N LYS A 202 -19.53 -16.60 -0.70
CA LYS A 202 -20.68 -16.66 -1.62
C LYS A 202 -20.71 -15.50 -2.63
N MET A 203 -20.35 -14.28 -2.19
CA MET A 203 -20.32 -13.09 -3.05
C MET A 203 -19.22 -13.15 -4.12
N TYR A 204 -18.14 -13.87 -3.85
CA TYR A 204 -17.01 -14.07 -4.77
C TYR A 204 -17.04 -15.42 -5.49
N ASP A 205 -18.18 -16.14 -5.44
CA ASP A 205 -18.34 -17.45 -6.06
C ASP A 205 -17.22 -18.44 -5.71
N VAL A 206 -16.80 -18.42 -4.44
CA VAL A 206 -15.79 -19.35 -3.94
C VAL A 206 -16.46 -20.71 -3.75
N GLU A 207 -16.13 -21.66 -4.63
CA GLU A 207 -16.56 -23.04 -4.52
C GLU A 207 -15.71 -23.79 -3.49
N GLY A 208 -16.38 -24.65 -2.69
CA GLY A 208 -15.71 -25.51 -1.71
C GLY A 208 -16.19 -25.32 -0.29
N ASP A 209 -15.82 -26.25 0.58
CA ASP A 209 -16.10 -26.16 2.02
C ASP A 209 -14.93 -25.42 2.71
N LEU A 210 -15.26 -24.33 3.43
CA LEU A 210 -14.27 -23.57 4.25
C LEU A 210 -13.61 -24.42 5.36
N LYS A 211 -14.14 -25.63 5.63
CA LYS A 211 -13.56 -26.60 6.54
C LYS A 211 -12.73 -27.67 5.85
N GLU A 212 -12.73 -27.67 4.52
CA GLU A 212 -11.96 -28.64 3.75
C GLU A 212 -10.47 -28.46 4.05
N LYS A 213 -9.81 -29.58 4.24
CA LYS A 213 -8.35 -29.67 4.40
C LYS A 213 -7.76 -30.30 3.14
N PRO A 214 -7.52 -29.53 2.09
CA PRO A 214 -7.16 -30.07 0.78
C PRO A 214 -5.87 -30.89 0.79
N PHE A 215 -4.98 -30.66 1.77
CA PHE A 215 -3.71 -31.37 1.91
C PHE A 215 -3.79 -32.68 2.71
N ASP A 216 -4.87 -32.91 3.47
CA ASP A 216 -5.02 -34.18 4.23
C ASP A 216 -5.03 -35.40 3.32
N LYS A 217 -5.41 -35.24 2.04
CA LYS A 217 -5.35 -36.29 1.01
C LYS A 217 -3.91 -36.73 0.66
N PHE A 218 -2.92 -35.91 0.99
CA PHE A 218 -1.50 -36.16 0.68
C PHE A 218 -0.68 -36.58 1.90
N VAL A 219 -1.18 -36.31 3.11
CA VAL A 219 -0.48 -36.63 4.38
C VAL A 219 -0.73 -38.08 4.81
N ASN A 220 -1.81 -38.70 4.35
CA ASN A 220 -2.23 -40.07 4.72
C ASN A 220 -1.91 -41.12 3.65
N LYS A 221 -0.86 -40.90 2.84
CA LYS A 221 -0.32 -41.88 1.91
C LYS A 221 1.02 -42.42 2.35
#